data_71da93410bb931356ae3d643583c8a2b
#
_entry.id   71da93410bb931356ae3d643583c8a2b
#
_cell.length_a   1.000
_cell.length_b   1.000
_cell.length_c   1.000
_cell.angle_alpha   90.00
_cell.angle_beta   90.00
_cell.angle_gamma   90.00
#
_symmetry.space_group_name_H-M   'P 1'
#
loop_
_entity.id
_entity.type
_entity.pdbx_description
1 polymer ?
#
loop_
_entity_poly.entity_id
_entity_poly.type
_entity_poly.pdbx_seq_one_letter_code
_entity_poly.pdbx_strand_id
1 'polypeptide(L)'
;KDVTASQEWIINRYQAMADELGFEAKSLTKIAKSIRDLANLPIEDNDFLYDTFLAAGEDNNAKLIAEYFSYKGLPARYVHPKKAGLLVSSEPGNARILPSSYDRIEELRNFDEVLVIPGFFGVTEDNQICTFSRGGSDITGSIIAAGVKADLYENFTDVDGIFAAHP
;
A
#
# COMPACT_ATOMS: atom_id res chain seq x y z
N LYS A 1 12.81 -0.60 -24.34
CA LYS A 1 13.44 -0.16 -23.06
C LYS A 1 13.89 -1.40 -22.31
N ASP A 2 15.06 -1.34 -21.70
CA ASP A 2 15.63 -2.45 -20.95
C ASP A 2 14.88 -2.57 -19.60
N VAL A 3 14.09 -3.61 -19.44
CA VAL A 3 13.28 -3.87 -18.24
C VAL A 3 14.19 -4.07 -17.03
N THR A 4 15.29 -4.80 -17.20
CA THR A 4 16.26 -5.06 -16.13
C THR A 4 16.89 -3.79 -15.61
N ALA A 5 17.30 -2.87 -16.50
CA ALA A 5 17.85 -1.58 -16.09
C ALA A 5 16.82 -0.74 -15.33
N SER A 6 15.56 -0.77 -15.72
CA SER A 6 14.49 -0.06 -15.00
C SER A 6 14.24 -0.64 -13.60
N GLN A 7 14.26 -1.97 -13.47
CA GLN A 7 14.13 -2.64 -12.18
C GLN A 7 15.27 -2.27 -11.22
N GLU A 8 16.51 -2.37 -11.68
CA GLU A 8 17.69 -2.03 -10.87
C GLU A 8 17.68 -0.55 -10.49
N TRP A 9 17.23 0.34 -11.37
CA TRP A 9 17.08 1.76 -11.04
C TRP A 9 16.08 1.97 -9.88
N ILE A 10 14.93 1.29 -9.92
CA ILE A 10 13.91 1.38 -8.84
C ILE A 10 14.48 0.80 -7.54
N ILE A 11 15.13 -0.36 -7.60
CA ILE A 11 15.73 -1.02 -6.41
C ILE A 11 16.77 -0.11 -5.77
N ASN A 12 17.66 0.47 -6.58
CA ASN A 12 18.68 1.40 -6.10
C ASN A 12 18.06 2.67 -5.48
N ARG A 13 16.89 3.09 -5.95
CA ARG A 13 16.19 4.22 -5.34
C ARG A 13 15.72 3.91 -3.90
N TYR A 14 15.21 2.70 -3.64
CA TYR A 14 14.86 2.26 -2.28
C TYR A 14 16.12 2.14 -1.39
N GLN A 15 17.23 1.64 -1.94
CA GLN A 15 18.50 1.60 -1.20
C GLN A 15 18.95 3.02 -0.82
N ALA A 16 18.95 3.94 -1.78
CA ALA A 16 19.35 5.32 -1.53
C ALA A 16 18.47 5.99 -0.45
N MET A 17 17.16 5.74 -0.45
CA MET A 17 16.28 6.25 0.60
C MET A 17 16.65 5.71 1.99
N ALA A 18 16.97 4.42 2.11
CA ALA A 18 17.41 3.85 3.37
C ALA A 18 18.75 4.45 3.84
N ASP A 19 19.69 4.65 2.91
CA ASP A 19 21.00 5.25 3.20
C ASP A 19 20.84 6.71 3.67
N GLU A 20 20.00 7.50 2.99
CA GLU A 20 19.69 8.89 3.36
C GLU A 20 19.00 8.97 4.74
N LEU A 21 18.16 8.00 5.09
CA LEU A 21 17.52 7.88 6.40
C LEU A 21 18.44 7.31 7.48
N GLY A 22 19.63 6.84 7.12
CA GLY A 22 20.68 6.40 8.03
C GLY A 22 20.42 5.05 8.69
N PHE A 23 19.74 4.12 8.01
CA PHE A 23 19.48 2.79 8.56
C PHE A 23 19.66 1.66 7.55
N GLU A 24 20.03 0.48 8.04
CA GLU A 24 20.10 -0.73 7.22
C GLU A 24 18.73 -1.40 7.15
N ALA A 25 18.05 -1.25 6.01
CA ALA A 25 16.70 -1.78 5.84
C ALA A 25 16.73 -3.25 5.38
N LYS A 26 16.27 -4.15 6.25
CA LYS A 26 16.13 -5.59 5.95
C LYS A 26 15.04 -5.86 4.91
N SER A 27 14.05 -4.98 4.81
CA SER A 27 12.98 -5.05 3.82
C SER A 27 13.46 -4.90 2.38
N LEU A 28 14.63 -4.31 2.14
CA LEU A 28 15.18 -4.10 0.79
C LEU A 28 15.29 -5.40 -0.03
N THR A 29 15.67 -6.51 0.62
CA THR A 29 15.71 -7.81 -0.06
C THR A 29 14.32 -8.24 -0.56
N LYS A 30 13.29 -8.03 0.24
CA LYS A 30 11.89 -8.35 -0.14
C LYS A 30 11.37 -7.38 -1.20
N ILE A 31 11.71 -6.10 -1.09
CA ILE A 31 11.37 -5.06 -2.06
C ILE A 31 12.01 -5.37 -3.41
N ALA A 32 13.31 -5.67 -3.44
CA ALA A 32 14.02 -6.04 -4.67
C ALA A 32 13.41 -7.28 -5.33
N LYS A 33 13.08 -8.31 -4.51
CA LYS A 33 12.40 -9.50 -5.01
C LYS A 33 11.04 -9.15 -5.63
N SER A 34 10.22 -8.36 -4.93
CA SER A 34 8.91 -7.93 -5.39
C SER A 34 8.99 -7.21 -6.75
N ILE A 35 9.94 -6.29 -6.91
CA ILE A 35 10.15 -5.54 -8.15
C ILE A 35 10.58 -6.47 -9.30
N ARG A 36 11.45 -7.45 -9.03
CA ARG A 36 11.88 -8.41 -10.06
C ARG A 36 10.76 -9.38 -10.44
N ASP A 37 9.94 -9.81 -9.47
CA ASP A 37 8.81 -10.71 -9.72
C ASP A 37 7.75 -10.06 -10.62
N LEU A 38 7.52 -8.74 -10.52
CA LEU A 38 6.59 -8.01 -11.38
C LEU A 38 6.88 -8.19 -12.88
N ALA A 39 8.15 -8.21 -13.28
CA ALA A 39 8.51 -8.37 -14.69
C ALA A 39 8.27 -9.78 -15.24
N ASN A 40 8.04 -10.74 -14.36
CA ASN A 40 7.78 -12.14 -14.71
C ASN A 40 6.28 -12.46 -14.71
N LEU A 41 5.41 -11.47 -14.43
CA LEU A 41 3.97 -11.67 -14.48
C LEU A 41 3.52 -11.90 -15.93
N PRO A 42 2.60 -12.87 -16.17
CA PRO A 42 2.04 -13.08 -17.49
C PRO A 42 1.26 -11.83 -17.94
N ILE A 43 1.58 -11.35 -19.14
CA ILE A 43 1.00 -10.12 -19.70
C ILE A 43 -0.35 -10.41 -20.39
N GLU A 44 -0.66 -11.67 -20.69
CA GLU A 44 -1.81 -12.06 -21.48
C GLU A 44 -3.11 -11.95 -20.67
N ASP A 45 -4.09 -11.21 -21.20
CA ASP A 45 -5.49 -11.08 -20.75
C ASP A 45 -5.70 -10.93 -19.22
N ASN A 46 -4.84 -10.13 -18.58
CA ASN A 46 -4.96 -9.87 -17.16
C ASN A 46 -5.32 -8.40 -16.88
N ASP A 47 -6.59 -8.13 -16.73
CA ASP A 47 -7.12 -6.79 -16.42
C ASP A 47 -6.55 -6.20 -15.12
N PHE A 48 -6.09 -7.05 -14.19
CA PHE A 48 -5.50 -6.63 -12.91
C PHE A 48 -3.99 -6.38 -12.98
N LEU A 49 -3.35 -6.66 -14.13
CA LEU A 49 -1.90 -6.50 -14.27
C LEU A 49 -1.48 -5.05 -14.06
N TYR A 50 -2.19 -4.12 -14.65
CA TYR A 50 -1.92 -2.69 -14.50
C TYR A 50 -2.06 -2.24 -13.06
N ASP A 51 -3.11 -2.66 -12.36
CA ASP A 51 -3.34 -2.38 -10.95
C ASP A 51 -2.24 -2.95 -10.06
N THR A 52 -1.74 -4.15 -10.40
CA THR A 52 -0.62 -4.78 -9.69
C THR A 52 0.67 -3.94 -9.80
N PHE A 53 0.96 -3.40 -10.98
CA PHE A 53 2.11 -2.51 -11.17
C PHE A 53 1.94 -1.18 -10.41
N LEU A 54 0.75 -0.57 -10.47
CA LEU A 54 0.45 0.67 -9.76
C LEU A 54 0.58 0.50 -8.23
N ALA A 55 0.05 -0.58 -7.68
CA ALA A 55 0.07 -0.87 -6.26
C ALA A 55 1.48 -1.15 -5.70
N ALA A 56 2.39 -1.61 -6.54
CA ALA A 56 3.73 -2.04 -6.10
C ALA A 56 4.55 -0.92 -5.45
N GLY A 57 4.38 0.32 -5.89
CA GLY A 57 5.06 1.48 -5.30
C GLY A 57 4.62 1.71 -3.85
N GLU A 58 3.32 1.81 -3.65
CA GLU A 58 2.70 2.01 -2.33
C GLU A 58 3.03 0.85 -1.38
N ASP A 59 2.93 -0.38 -1.87
CA ASP A 59 3.19 -1.58 -1.10
C ASP A 59 4.65 -1.67 -0.62
N ASN A 60 5.59 -1.39 -1.49
CA ASN A 60 7.01 -1.41 -1.16
C ASN A 60 7.42 -0.24 -0.25
N ASN A 61 6.84 0.94 -0.47
CA ASN A 61 7.08 2.09 0.39
C ASN A 61 6.58 1.85 1.83
N ALA A 62 5.39 1.27 1.98
CA ALA A 62 4.85 0.94 3.31
C ALA A 62 5.75 -0.04 4.08
N LYS A 63 6.38 -1.01 3.40
CA LYS A 63 7.36 -1.93 4.01
C LYS A 63 8.57 -1.18 4.57
N LEU A 64 9.14 -0.25 3.78
CA LEU A 64 10.28 0.54 4.19
C LEU A 64 9.95 1.46 5.37
N ILE A 65 8.80 2.13 5.32
CA ILE A 65 8.34 3.06 6.37
C ILE A 65 8.09 2.33 7.70
N ALA A 66 7.45 1.15 7.67
CA ALA A 66 7.22 0.37 8.88
C ALA A 66 8.54 -0.01 9.57
N GLU A 67 9.54 -0.38 8.79
CA GLU A 67 10.86 -0.71 9.31
C GLU A 67 11.59 0.53 9.85
N TYR A 68 11.49 1.66 9.15
CA TYR A 68 12.06 2.93 9.60
C TYR A 68 11.45 3.39 10.93
N PHE A 69 10.13 3.29 11.12
CA PHE A 69 9.51 3.61 12.40
C PHE A 69 10.05 2.73 13.53
N SER A 70 10.20 1.43 13.28
CA SER A 70 10.80 0.51 14.25
C SER A 70 12.26 0.88 14.57
N TYR A 71 13.03 1.25 13.56
CA TYR A 71 14.39 1.76 13.73
C TYR A 71 14.44 3.02 14.59
N LYS A 72 13.45 3.91 14.47
CA LYS A 72 13.33 5.13 15.29
C LYS A 72 12.79 4.87 16.70
N GLY A 73 12.58 3.61 17.08
CA GLY A 73 12.10 3.22 18.40
C GLY A 73 10.59 3.23 18.59
N LEU A 74 9.83 3.42 17.50
CA LEU A 74 8.39 3.32 17.49
C LEU A 74 8.00 1.92 16.99
N PRO A 75 7.48 1.01 17.85
CA PRO A 75 7.05 -0.31 17.38
C PRO A 75 6.06 -0.19 16.23
N ALA A 76 6.44 -0.70 15.08
CA ALA A 76 5.63 -0.57 13.87
C ALA A 76 5.69 -1.85 13.02
N ARG A 77 4.61 -2.10 12.29
CA ARG A 77 4.45 -3.28 11.44
C ARG A 77 3.82 -2.93 10.11
N TYR A 78 4.41 -3.43 9.03
CA TYR A 78 3.74 -3.45 7.73
C TYR A 78 2.60 -4.49 7.74
N VAL A 79 1.42 -4.08 7.27
CA VAL A 79 0.26 -4.96 7.10
C VAL A 79 -0.23 -4.87 5.66
N HIS A 80 -0.12 -5.98 4.93
CA HIS A 80 -0.64 -6.07 3.57
C HIS A 80 -2.16 -5.85 3.54
N PRO A 81 -2.75 -5.15 2.56
CA PRO A 81 -4.18 -4.83 2.50
C PRO A 81 -5.10 -6.04 2.69
N LYS A 82 -4.77 -7.19 2.13
CA LYS A 82 -5.52 -8.43 2.37
C LYS A 82 -5.57 -8.83 3.85
N LYS A 83 -4.44 -8.69 4.56
CA LYS A 83 -4.37 -9.00 6.00
C LYS A 83 -5.04 -7.93 6.85
N ALA A 84 -5.04 -6.69 6.38
CA ALA A 84 -5.79 -5.60 6.98
C ALA A 84 -7.31 -5.73 6.78
N GLY A 85 -7.76 -6.67 5.93
CA GLY A 85 -9.17 -6.86 5.66
C GLY A 85 -9.73 -6.00 4.53
N LEU A 86 -8.89 -5.32 3.76
CA LEU A 86 -9.31 -4.51 2.60
C LEU A 86 -9.71 -5.40 1.43
N LEU A 87 -10.90 -6.01 1.53
CA LEU A 87 -11.53 -6.77 0.45
C LEU A 87 -12.31 -5.83 -0.46
N VAL A 88 -12.11 -5.97 -1.76
CA VAL A 88 -12.69 -5.07 -2.76
C VAL A 88 -13.36 -5.82 -3.91
N SER A 89 -14.19 -5.12 -4.66
CA SER A 89 -14.79 -5.60 -5.89
C SER A 89 -13.74 -5.84 -6.99
N SER A 90 -14.11 -6.63 -8.00
CA SER A 90 -13.26 -6.99 -9.15
C SER A 90 -13.40 -5.99 -10.30
N GLU A 91 -13.20 -4.70 -10.02
CA GLU A 91 -13.31 -3.61 -11.00
C GLU A 91 -11.97 -2.85 -11.04
N PRO A 92 -10.98 -3.28 -11.87
CA PRO A 92 -9.66 -2.66 -11.93
C PRO A 92 -9.74 -1.14 -12.14
N GLY A 93 -8.96 -0.38 -11.38
CA GLY A 93 -8.95 1.09 -11.41
C GLY A 93 -10.18 1.77 -10.79
N ASN A 94 -11.17 1.00 -10.34
CA ASN A 94 -12.42 1.54 -9.76
C ASN A 94 -12.99 0.61 -8.68
N ALA A 95 -12.12 -0.01 -7.90
CA ALA A 95 -12.49 -0.92 -6.83
C ALA A 95 -13.42 -0.25 -5.80
N ARG A 96 -14.32 -1.04 -5.23
CA ARG A 96 -15.20 -0.65 -4.14
C ARG A 96 -14.98 -1.57 -2.95
N ILE A 97 -14.94 -1.00 -1.76
CA ILE A 97 -14.82 -1.80 -0.53
C ILE A 97 -16.03 -2.72 -0.37
N LEU A 98 -15.80 -3.97 -0.03
CA LEU A 98 -16.87 -4.90 0.28
C LEU A 98 -17.34 -4.71 1.75
N PRO A 99 -18.65 -4.81 2.03
CA PRO A 99 -19.16 -4.67 3.41
C PRO A 99 -18.49 -5.60 4.42
N SER A 100 -18.13 -6.82 4.00
CA SER A 100 -17.44 -7.82 4.83
C SER A 100 -16.01 -7.39 5.26
N SER A 101 -15.48 -6.33 4.69
CA SER A 101 -14.18 -5.78 5.08
C SER A 101 -14.21 -5.16 6.47
N TYR A 102 -15.31 -4.52 6.85
CA TYR A 102 -15.37 -3.74 8.09
C TYR A 102 -15.17 -4.58 9.35
N ASP A 103 -15.74 -5.81 9.39
CA ASP A 103 -15.54 -6.73 10.52
C ASP A 103 -14.06 -7.12 10.67
N ARG A 104 -13.36 -7.32 9.53
CA ARG A 104 -11.94 -7.68 9.52
C ARG A 104 -11.05 -6.49 9.87
N ILE A 105 -11.39 -5.30 9.39
CA ILE A 105 -10.66 -4.06 9.70
C ILE A 105 -10.77 -3.75 11.19
N GLU A 106 -11.91 -4.00 11.83
CA GLU A 106 -12.10 -3.79 13.27
C GLU A 106 -11.10 -4.59 14.11
N GLU A 107 -10.68 -5.78 13.65
CA GLU A 107 -9.67 -6.61 14.34
C GLU A 107 -8.31 -5.92 14.48
N LEU A 108 -7.99 -4.93 13.61
CA LEU A 108 -6.75 -4.15 13.69
C LEU A 108 -6.61 -3.37 15.01
N ARG A 109 -7.71 -3.11 15.72
CA ARG A 109 -7.69 -2.48 17.04
C ARG A 109 -6.98 -3.30 18.12
N ASN A 110 -6.78 -4.60 17.88
CA ASN A 110 -6.15 -5.52 18.84
C ASN A 110 -4.63 -5.44 18.83
N PHE A 111 -4.04 -4.60 17.98
CA PHE A 111 -2.58 -4.43 17.90
C PHE A 111 -2.17 -3.18 18.68
N ASP A 112 -1.14 -3.31 19.51
CA ASP A 112 -0.53 -2.21 20.28
C ASP A 112 0.55 -1.47 19.47
N GLU A 113 0.90 -1.98 18.29
CA GLU A 113 1.93 -1.42 17.40
C GLU A 113 1.29 -0.44 16.42
N VAL A 114 2.10 0.46 15.88
CA VAL A 114 1.71 1.26 14.71
C VAL A 114 1.59 0.35 13.48
N LEU A 115 0.43 0.31 12.87
CA LEU A 115 0.20 -0.45 11.65
C LEU A 115 0.40 0.44 10.43
N VAL A 116 1.34 0.07 9.57
CA VAL A 116 1.58 0.74 8.29
C VAL A 116 0.93 -0.07 7.18
N ILE A 117 -0.15 0.45 6.64
CA ILE A 117 -0.97 -0.19 5.62
C ILE A 117 -0.84 0.63 4.33
N PRO A 118 -0.40 0.03 3.21
CA PRO A 118 -0.38 0.76 1.94
C PRO A 118 -1.80 1.14 1.53
N GLY A 119 -1.98 2.38 1.11
CA GLY A 119 -3.23 2.88 0.56
C GLY A 119 -3.41 2.58 -0.93
N PHE A 120 -4.47 3.12 -1.53
CA PHE A 120 -4.75 3.13 -2.96
C PHE A 120 -5.31 1.81 -3.53
N PHE A 121 -5.09 0.65 -2.90
CA PHE A 121 -5.56 -0.64 -3.41
C PHE A 121 -6.08 -1.56 -2.31
N GLY A 122 -6.90 -2.52 -2.73
CA GLY A 122 -7.33 -3.67 -1.93
C GLY A 122 -7.08 -4.98 -2.67
N VAL A 123 -7.68 -6.05 -2.17
CA VAL A 123 -7.54 -7.39 -2.75
C VAL A 123 -8.94 -7.97 -2.97
N THR A 124 -9.18 -8.54 -4.15
CA THR A 124 -10.43 -9.22 -4.45
C THR A 124 -10.52 -10.58 -3.74
N GLU A 125 -11.71 -11.20 -3.74
CA GLU A 125 -11.89 -12.54 -3.18
C GLU A 125 -10.99 -13.57 -3.86
N ASP A 126 -10.71 -13.40 -5.16
CA ASP A 126 -9.81 -14.25 -5.95
C ASP A 126 -8.33 -13.88 -5.79
N ASN A 127 -7.99 -13.04 -4.82
CA ASN A 127 -6.62 -12.60 -4.52
C ASN A 127 -5.97 -11.73 -5.60
N GLN A 128 -6.74 -11.08 -6.45
CA GLN A 128 -6.22 -10.11 -7.40
C GLN A 128 -6.07 -8.74 -6.72
N ILE A 129 -5.02 -8.01 -7.07
CA ILE A 129 -4.85 -6.61 -6.65
C ILE A 129 -5.79 -5.75 -7.48
N CYS A 130 -6.54 -4.88 -6.82
CA CYS A 130 -7.47 -3.99 -7.47
C CYS A 130 -7.38 -2.61 -6.85
N THR A 131 -7.13 -1.59 -7.69
CA THR A 131 -6.93 -0.23 -7.22
C THR A 131 -8.24 0.55 -7.12
N PHE A 132 -8.32 1.45 -6.15
CA PHE A 132 -9.37 2.44 -6.08
C PHE A 132 -9.19 3.46 -7.21
N SER A 133 -10.23 4.24 -7.49
CA SER A 133 -10.15 5.39 -8.38
C SER A 133 -9.21 6.47 -7.81
N ARG A 134 -9.05 7.58 -8.54
CA ARG A 134 -8.25 8.72 -8.10
C ARG A 134 -8.59 9.14 -6.66
N GLY A 135 -7.59 9.45 -5.86
CA GLY A 135 -7.74 9.72 -4.42
C GLY A 135 -7.81 8.44 -3.57
N GLY A 136 -7.40 7.30 -4.12
CA GLY A 136 -7.51 5.99 -3.48
C GLY A 136 -6.80 5.85 -2.14
N SER A 137 -5.72 6.61 -1.90
CA SER A 137 -5.05 6.62 -0.59
C SER A 137 -5.92 7.28 0.47
N ASP A 138 -6.59 8.40 0.16
CA ASP A 138 -7.53 9.08 1.06
C ASP A 138 -8.76 8.20 1.32
N ILE A 139 -9.23 7.50 0.28
CA ILE A 139 -10.31 6.51 0.39
C ILE A 139 -9.91 5.41 1.35
N THR A 140 -8.70 4.87 1.22
CA THR A 140 -8.19 3.81 2.10
C THR A 140 -8.11 4.29 3.55
N GLY A 141 -7.55 5.47 3.79
CA GLY A 141 -7.48 6.06 5.13
C GLY A 141 -8.85 6.22 5.78
N SER A 142 -9.83 6.72 5.04
CA SER A 142 -11.21 6.87 5.51
C SER A 142 -11.87 5.53 5.83
N ILE A 143 -11.65 4.49 5.00
CA ILE A 143 -12.19 3.13 5.22
C ILE A 143 -11.58 2.55 6.49
N ILE A 144 -10.26 2.62 6.65
CA ILE A 144 -9.57 2.09 7.83
C ILE A 144 -10.06 2.83 9.09
N ALA A 145 -10.09 4.17 9.07
CA ALA A 145 -10.56 4.96 10.21
C ALA A 145 -11.99 4.59 10.63
N ALA A 146 -12.88 4.43 9.67
CA ALA A 146 -14.26 4.00 9.93
C ALA A 146 -14.31 2.56 10.48
N GLY A 147 -13.54 1.63 9.89
CA GLY A 147 -13.53 0.22 10.28
C GLY A 147 -12.96 -0.01 11.69
N VAL A 148 -11.88 0.68 12.04
CA VAL A 148 -11.32 0.62 13.40
C VAL A 148 -12.09 1.52 14.39
N LYS A 149 -13.12 2.23 13.95
CA LYS A 149 -13.86 3.19 14.79
C LYS A 149 -12.89 4.18 15.48
N ALA A 150 -12.03 4.81 14.67
CA ALA A 150 -11.01 5.72 15.16
C ALA A 150 -11.63 6.93 15.87
N ASP A 151 -11.03 7.38 16.96
CA ASP A 151 -11.43 8.60 17.65
C ASP A 151 -11.06 9.85 16.85
N LEU A 152 -10.00 9.76 16.04
CA LEU A 152 -9.51 10.84 15.19
C LEU A 152 -8.93 10.25 13.90
N TYR A 153 -9.23 10.89 12.77
CA TYR A 153 -8.57 10.66 11.49
C TYR A 153 -7.88 11.94 11.02
N GLU A 154 -6.58 11.88 10.83
CA GLU A 154 -5.79 12.99 10.31
C GLU A 154 -5.31 12.65 8.90
N ASN A 155 -5.63 13.50 7.94
CA ASN A 155 -5.19 13.35 6.56
C ASN A 155 -4.11 14.39 6.24
N PHE A 156 -2.86 13.94 6.13
CA PHE A 156 -1.74 14.77 5.73
C PHE A 156 -1.64 14.77 4.20
N THR A 157 -1.85 15.93 3.61
CA THR A 157 -1.91 16.13 2.16
C THR A 157 -1.16 17.41 1.77
N ASP A 158 -0.93 17.58 0.47
CA ASP A 158 -0.25 18.73 -0.12
C ASP A 158 -1.20 19.93 -0.39
N VAL A 159 -2.46 19.83 0.00
CA VAL A 159 -3.46 20.89 -0.10
C VAL A 159 -3.99 21.27 1.30
N ASP A 160 -4.45 22.49 1.47
CA ASP A 160 -4.85 23.06 2.74
C ASP A 160 -6.34 22.89 3.08
N GLY A 161 -7.05 22.05 2.34
CA GLY A 161 -8.46 21.79 2.58
C GLY A 161 -9.07 20.69 1.72
N ILE A 162 -10.34 20.39 2.00
CA ILE A 162 -11.16 19.50 1.20
C ILE A 162 -11.91 20.33 0.15
N PHE A 163 -11.70 20.02 -1.11
CA PHE A 163 -12.28 20.74 -2.23
C PHE A 163 -13.43 19.92 -2.85
N ALA A 164 -14.51 20.60 -3.25
CA ALA A 164 -15.63 19.98 -3.96
C ALA A 164 -15.31 19.66 -5.43
N ALA A 165 -14.23 20.26 -5.95
CA ALA A 165 -13.68 20.01 -7.30
C ALA A 165 -12.16 20.15 -7.23
N HIS A 166 -11.46 19.69 -8.26
CA HIS A 166 -10.02 19.85 -8.35
C HIS A 166 -9.65 21.33 -8.33
N PRO A 167 -8.75 21.77 -7.39
CA PRO A 167 -8.29 23.15 -7.34
C PRO A 167 -7.52 23.57 -8.60
#